data_211efd24ec791e0e5dcc476c075adf71
#
_entry.id   211efd24ec791e0e5dcc476c075adf71
#
_cell.length_a   1.000
_cell.length_b   1.000
_cell.length_c   1.000
_cell.angle_alpha   90.00
_cell.angle_beta   90.00
_cell.angle_gamma   90.00
#
_symmetry.space_group_name_H-M   'P 1'
#
loop_
_entity.id
_entity.type
_entity.pdbx_description
1 polymer ?
#
loop_
_entity_poly.entity_id
_entity_poly.type
_entity_poly.pdbx_seq_one_letter_code
_entity_poly.pdbx_strand_id
1 'polypeptide(L)'
;MNNSEIVSLVEHYINGDTEEFDWGYFEELLAGAEPYYRNLVERLIRFYDAYLDDNQEITEYLSALRCFLISFQSDIEIKEAEWITNNSFGLKYNSDKKIYASIMCPSYLNERFVSEAFQVTGVTKENKDQRYNLKTNAYIEELTGNLTFYSEAQKLCVMGVLKMPKGFSALAVLPTGGGKSLITQTLAYKEDGLTIVIVPTISLAIDQEISAKNAICRLTTQEIFSYSSGADNGDLIINSIKNKSAKLLFISPEALIKNEDFANTIAEANEAGYL
;
A
#
# COMPACT_ATOMS: atom_id res chain seq x y z
N MET A 1 -29.61 3.81 -8.12
CA MET A 1 -28.60 3.62 -9.18
C MET A 1 -28.61 2.15 -9.55
N ASN A 2 -28.68 1.83 -10.83
CA ASN A 2 -28.72 0.44 -11.27
C ASN A 2 -27.31 -0.10 -11.49
N ASN A 3 -26.62 -0.46 -10.39
CA ASN A 3 -25.26 -0.98 -10.44
C ASN A 3 -25.14 -2.23 -11.36
N SER A 4 -26.19 -3.04 -11.44
CA SER A 4 -26.19 -4.24 -12.27
C SER A 4 -26.16 -3.91 -13.76
N GLU A 5 -26.74 -2.79 -14.17
CA GLU A 5 -26.76 -2.33 -15.54
C GLU A 5 -25.38 -1.80 -15.98
N ILE A 6 -24.70 -1.04 -15.11
CA ILE A 6 -23.31 -0.64 -15.37
C ILE A 6 -22.40 -1.86 -15.50
N VAL A 7 -22.55 -2.85 -14.62
CA VAL A 7 -21.77 -4.09 -14.69
C VAL A 7 -22.00 -4.82 -16.00
N SER A 8 -23.25 -4.94 -16.43
CA SER A 8 -23.60 -5.60 -17.71
C SER A 8 -23.01 -4.88 -18.92
N LEU A 9 -23.04 -3.55 -18.94
CA LEU A 9 -22.44 -2.76 -20.03
C LEU A 9 -20.91 -2.88 -20.05
N VAL A 10 -20.26 -2.87 -18.89
CA VAL A 10 -18.81 -3.08 -18.79
C VAL A 10 -18.42 -4.49 -19.25
N GLU A 11 -19.20 -5.51 -18.86
CA GLU A 11 -19.02 -6.89 -19.32
C GLU A 11 -19.10 -6.99 -20.84
N HIS A 12 -20.11 -6.34 -21.41
CA HIS A 12 -20.32 -6.27 -22.88
C HIS A 12 -19.14 -5.59 -23.59
N TYR A 13 -18.68 -4.46 -23.05
CA TYR A 13 -17.54 -3.73 -23.59
C TYR A 13 -16.24 -4.56 -23.60
N ILE A 14 -15.90 -5.18 -22.45
CA ILE A 14 -14.69 -6.00 -22.33
C ILE A 14 -14.70 -7.23 -23.25
N ASN A 15 -15.87 -7.74 -23.61
CA ASN A 15 -15.98 -8.89 -24.49
C ASN A 15 -15.97 -8.54 -25.99
N GLY A 16 -15.70 -7.29 -26.33
CA GLY A 16 -15.56 -6.85 -27.73
C GLY A 16 -16.87 -6.76 -28.51
N ASP A 17 -18.00 -6.87 -27.82
CA ASP A 17 -19.32 -6.75 -28.45
C ASP A 17 -19.65 -5.28 -28.75
N THR A 18 -18.72 -4.57 -29.44
CA THR A 18 -18.76 -3.11 -29.61
C THR A 18 -19.60 -2.64 -30.80
N GLU A 19 -19.98 -3.53 -31.72
CA GLU A 19 -20.80 -3.17 -32.89
C GLU A 19 -22.21 -2.67 -32.51
N GLU A 20 -22.75 -3.11 -31.36
CA GLU A 20 -24.04 -2.70 -30.83
C GLU A 20 -23.93 -1.88 -29.52
N PHE A 21 -22.73 -1.42 -29.18
CA PHE A 21 -22.52 -0.72 -27.91
C PHE A 21 -23.00 0.72 -27.98
N ASP A 22 -24.04 1.05 -27.23
CA ASP A 22 -24.60 2.41 -27.17
C ASP A 22 -23.80 3.30 -26.21
N TRP A 23 -22.79 3.98 -26.74
CA TRP A 23 -21.95 4.91 -26.01
C TRP A 23 -22.75 6.06 -25.42
N GLY A 24 -23.75 6.59 -26.09
CA GLY A 24 -24.56 7.70 -25.60
C GLY A 24 -25.32 7.32 -24.33
N TYR A 25 -25.93 6.15 -24.35
CA TYR A 25 -26.63 5.62 -23.17
C TYR A 25 -25.67 5.32 -22.02
N PHE A 26 -24.50 4.74 -22.33
CA PHE A 26 -23.49 4.44 -21.30
C PHE A 26 -22.95 5.70 -20.62
N GLU A 27 -22.64 6.74 -21.39
CA GLU A 27 -22.20 8.04 -20.85
C GLU A 27 -23.29 8.70 -20.00
N GLU A 28 -24.57 8.66 -20.42
CA GLU A 28 -25.68 9.18 -19.64
C GLU A 28 -25.83 8.44 -18.31
N LEU A 29 -25.73 7.10 -18.34
CA LEU A 29 -25.79 6.27 -17.14
C LEU A 29 -24.64 6.59 -16.18
N LEU A 30 -23.42 6.74 -16.68
CA LEU A 30 -22.25 7.10 -15.87
C LEU A 30 -22.34 8.54 -15.33
N ALA A 31 -22.91 9.47 -16.10
CA ALA A 31 -23.12 10.85 -15.63
C ALA A 31 -24.06 10.91 -14.42
N GLY A 32 -25.04 10.00 -14.35
CA GLY A 32 -25.95 9.84 -13.21
C GLY A 32 -25.36 9.07 -12.02
N ALA A 33 -24.17 8.46 -12.19
CA ALA A 33 -23.53 7.68 -11.13
C ALA A 33 -22.79 8.57 -10.13
N GLU A 34 -22.62 8.05 -8.88
CA GLU A 34 -21.74 8.70 -7.91
C GLU A 34 -20.30 8.81 -8.47
N PRO A 35 -19.58 9.92 -8.19
CA PRO A 35 -18.24 10.14 -8.75
C PRO A 35 -17.26 9.00 -8.53
N TYR A 36 -17.34 8.32 -7.39
CA TYR A 36 -16.51 7.17 -7.07
C TYR A 36 -16.70 6.02 -8.07
N TYR A 37 -17.93 5.61 -8.33
CA TYR A 37 -18.23 4.51 -9.24
C TYR A 37 -17.94 4.87 -10.70
N ARG A 38 -18.23 6.13 -11.09
CA ARG A 38 -17.86 6.64 -12.41
C ARG A 38 -16.36 6.53 -12.66
N ASN A 39 -15.55 7.05 -11.74
CA ASN A 39 -14.09 7.01 -11.86
C ASN A 39 -13.54 5.57 -11.92
N LEU A 40 -14.16 4.62 -11.20
CA LEU A 40 -13.77 3.22 -11.28
C LEU A 40 -14.01 2.62 -12.67
N VAL A 41 -15.17 2.92 -13.28
CA VAL A 41 -15.51 2.44 -14.60
C VAL A 41 -14.61 3.08 -15.66
N GLU A 42 -14.48 4.41 -15.67
CA GLU A 42 -13.62 5.14 -16.59
C GLU A 42 -12.16 4.68 -16.52
N ARG A 43 -11.68 4.42 -15.30
CA ARG A 43 -10.34 3.87 -15.08
C ARG A 43 -10.21 2.45 -15.64
N LEU A 44 -11.20 1.59 -15.43
CA LEU A 44 -11.17 0.21 -15.93
C LEU A 44 -11.14 0.21 -17.46
N ILE A 45 -12.02 0.96 -18.12
CA ILE A 45 -12.07 1.06 -19.58
C ILE A 45 -10.73 1.56 -20.13
N ARG A 46 -10.22 2.66 -19.60
CA ARG A 46 -8.94 3.22 -20.04
C ARG A 46 -7.78 2.21 -19.96
N PHE A 47 -7.70 1.44 -18.88
CA PHE A 47 -6.63 0.46 -18.74
C PHE A 47 -6.88 -0.81 -19.55
N TYR A 48 -8.13 -1.14 -19.82
CA TYR A 48 -8.47 -2.22 -20.74
C TYR A 48 -8.07 -1.87 -22.19
N ASP A 49 -8.35 -0.66 -22.64
CA ASP A 49 -7.97 -0.18 -23.97
C ASP A 49 -6.43 -0.17 -24.12
N ALA A 50 -5.73 0.37 -23.12
CA ALA A 50 -4.26 0.35 -23.11
C ALA A 50 -3.68 -1.08 -23.11
N TYR A 51 -4.33 -2.02 -22.43
CA TYR A 51 -3.95 -3.43 -22.46
C TYR A 51 -4.16 -4.07 -23.84
N LEU A 52 -5.23 -3.69 -24.58
CA LEU A 52 -5.44 -4.16 -25.94
C LEU A 52 -4.39 -3.61 -26.92
N ASP A 53 -3.97 -2.37 -26.73
CA ASP A 53 -2.96 -1.72 -27.56
C ASP A 53 -1.53 -2.23 -27.25
N ASP A 54 -1.23 -2.44 -25.96
CA ASP A 54 0.07 -2.94 -25.48
C ASP A 54 -0.11 -3.85 -24.26
N ASN A 55 0.16 -5.14 -24.43
CA ASN A 55 0.08 -6.16 -23.38
C ASN A 55 0.93 -5.83 -22.10
N GLN A 56 1.78 -4.81 -22.13
CA GLN A 56 2.55 -4.37 -20.95
C GLN A 56 1.68 -3.73 -19.88
N GLU A 57 0.50 -3.20 -20.24
CA GLU A 57 -0.44 -2.56 -19.32
C GLU A 57 -1.35 -3.56 -18.56
N ILE A 58 -1.08 -4.87 -18.66
CA ILE A 58 -1.90 -5.90 -18.02
C ILE A 58 -2.03 -5.71 -16.50
N THR A 59 -0.99 -5.25 -15.83
CA THR A 59 -0.98 -5.04 -14.37
C THR A 59 -2.00 -4.00 -13.93
N GLU A 60 -2.07 -2.88 -14.65
CA GLU A 60 -2.99 -1.78 -14.42
C GLU A 60 -4.42 -2.22 -14.70
N TYR A 61 -4.63 -2.94 -15.80
CA TYR A 61 -5.95 -3.51 -16.15
C TYR A 61 -6.44 -4.46 -15.06
N LEU A 62 -5.66 -5.47 -14.66
CA LEU A 62 -6.08 -6.43 -13.64
C LEU A 62 -6.30 -5.78 -12.26
N SER A 63 -5.52 -4.77 -11.93
CA SER A 63 -5.72 -3.97 -10.71
C SER A 63 -7.05 -3.20 -10.76
N ALA A 64 -7.35 -2.56 -11.89
CA ALA A 64 -8.59 -1.82 -12.08
C ALA A 64 -9.81 -2.76 -12.09
N LEU A 65 -9.71 -3.89 -12.79
CA LEU A 65 -10.73 -4.93 -12.83
C LEU A 65 -11.04 -5.46 -11.41
N ARG A 66 -10.02 -5.74 -10.63
CA ARG A 66 -10.22 -6.14 -9.23
C ARG A 66 -10.97 -5.07 -8.43
N CYS A 67 -10.55 -3.81 -8.53
CA CYS A 67 -11.23 -2.71 -7.82
C CYS A 67 -12.70 -2.59 -8.23
N PHE A 68 -12.99 -2.72 -9.51
CA PHE A 68 -14.34 -2.70 -10.05
C PHE A 68 -15.19 -3.84 -9.45
N LEU A 69 -14.74 -5.09 -9.56
CA LEU A 69 -15.48 -6.27 -9.08
C LEU A 69 -15.77 -6.20 -7.58
N ILE A 70 -14.81 -5.74 -6.77
CA ILE A 70 -15.01 -5.57 -5.32
C ILE A 70 -16.03 -4.47 -5.03
N SER A 71 -15.90 -3.31 -5.69
CA SER A 71 -16.74 -2.15 -5.38
C SER A 71 -18.18 -2.33 -5.84
N PHE A 72 -18.39 -3.00 -6.97
CA PHE A 72 -19.71 -3.33 -7.46
C PHE A 72 -20.29 -4.63 -6.87
N GLN A 73 -19.48 -5.37 -6.07
CA GLN A 73 -19.84 -6.68 -5.49
C GLN A 73 -20.39 -7.63 -6.56
N SER A 74 -19.71 -7.71 -7.70
CA SER A 74 -20.15 -8.40 -8.89
C SER A 74 -19.14 -9.40 -9.40
N ASP A 75 -19.61 -10.26 -10.28
CA ASP A 75 -18.79 -11.11 -11.14
C ASP A 75 -19.16 -10.84 -12.61
N ILE A 76 -18.21 -11.02 -13.52
CA ILE A 76 -18.41 -10.82 -14.95
C ILE A 76 -17.84 -11.98 -15.76
N GLU A 77 -18.42 -12.23 -16.91
CA GLU A 77 -17.87 -13.14 -17.91
C GLU A 77 -16.83 -12.39 -18.75
N ILE A 78 -15.65 -12.98 -18.95
CA ILE A 78 -14.62 -12.48 -19.87
C ILE A 78 -14.24 -13.66 -20.76
N LYS A 79 -14.49 -13.52 -22.07
CA LYS A 79 -14.30 -14.61 -23.07
C LYS A 79 -12.82 -14.97 -23.24
N GLU A 80 -11.93 -13.98 -23.19
CA GLU A 80 -10.50 -14.15 -23.36
C GLU A 80 -9.74 -13.67 -22.11
N ALA A 81 -9.46 -14.60 -21.20
CA ALA A 81 -8.79 -14.32 -19.93
C ALA A 81 -7.65 -15.32 -19.66
N GLU A 82 -6.68 -15.41 -20.57
CA GLU A 82 -5.53 -16.31 -20.45
C GLU A 82 -4.72 -16.04 -19.17
N TRP A 83 -4.69 -14.79 -18.72
CA TRP A 83 -4.02 -14.35 -17.50
C TRP A 83 -4.66 -14.86 -16.20
N ILE A 84 -5.88 -15.44 -16.26
CA ILE A 84 -6.64 -15.83 -15.05
C ILE A 84 -5.92 -16.89 -14.21
N THR A 85 -5.19 -17.80 -14.87
CA THR A 85 -4.47 -18.89 -14.20
C THR A 85 -3.19 -18.43 -13.52
N ASN A 86 -2.64 -17.29 -13.91
CA ASN A 86 -1.36 -16.78 -13.41
C ASN A 86 -1.43 -15.29 -13.11
N ASN A 87 -2.33 -14.88 -12.19
CA ASN A 87 -2.43 -13.49 -11.77
C ASN A 87 -2.20 -13.37 -10.25
N SER A 88 -1.57 -12.25 -9.84
CA SER A 88 -1.33 -11.91 -8.45
C SER A 88 -2.46 -11.08 -7.82
N PHE A 89 -3.55 -10.81 -8.57
CA PHE A 89 -4.66 -9.95 -8.15
C PHE A 89 -5.82 -10.70 -7.51
N GLY A 90 -5.73 -12.04 -7.39
CA GLY A 90 -6.79 -12.87 -6.80
C GLY A 90 -8.07 -12.90 -7.59
N LEU A 91 -7.97 -12.67 -8.88
CA LEU A 91 -9.05 -12.86 -9.83
C LEU A 91 -9.20 -14.37 -10.11
N LYS A 92 -10.40 -14.90 -9.99
CA LYS A 92 -10.68 -16.33 -10.09
C LYS A 92 -12.03 -16.57 -10.79
N TYR A 93 -12.18 -17.76 -11.38
CA TYR A 93 -13.49 -18.21 -11.86
C TYR A 93 -14.35 -18.73 -10.69
N ASN A 94 -15.63 -18.38 -10.71
CA ASN A 94 -16.66 -19.04 -9.91
C ASN A 94 -17.20 -20.30 -10.62
N SER A 95 -18.22 -20.95 -10.04
CA SER A 95 -18.89 -22.15 -10.60
C SER A 95 -19.48 -21.90 -11.99
N ASP A 96 -19.90 -20.68 -12.27
CA ASP A 96 -20.58 -20.27 -13.50
C ASP A 96 -19.62 -19.74 -14.57
N LYS A 97 -18.30 -19.92 -14.34
CA LYS A 97 -17.21 -19.45 -15.16
C LYS A 97 -17.10 -17.91 -15.28
N LYS A 98 -17.73 -17.19 -14.37
CA LYS A 98 -17.56 -15.75 -14.26
C LYS A 98 -16.37 -15.40 -13.38
N ILE A 99 -15.70 -14.30 -13.68
CA ILE A 99 -14.54 -13.80 -12.95
C ILE A 99 -15.02 -12.96 -11.77
N TYR A 100 -14.53 -13.28 -10.61
CA TYR A 100 -14.75 -12.51 -9.38
C TYR A 100 -13.42 -12.19 -8.69
N ALA A 101 -13.42 -11.17 -7.85
CA ALA A 101 -12.28 -10.83 -7.00
C ALA A 101 -12.37 -11.56 -5.66
N SER A 102 -11.48 -12.51 -5.44
CA SER A 102 -11.40 -13.22 -4.15
C SER A 102 -10.81 -12.34 -3.06
N ILE A 103 -11.19 -12.60 -1.81
CA ILE A 103 -10.47 -12.06 -0.66
C ILE A 103 -9.07 -12.67 -0.68
N MET A 104 -8.04 -11.82 -0.74
CA MET A 104 -6.65 -12.25 -0.77
C MET A 104 -5.95 -11.90 0.52
N CYS A 105 -5.34 -12.91 1.13
CA CYS A 105 -4.21 -12.70 2.02
C CYS A 105 -2.94 -12.96 1.19
N PRO A 106 -2.01 -12.00 1.07
CA PRO A 106 -0.75 -12.24 0.39
C PRO A 106 -0.02 -13.45 0.98
N SER A 107 0.65 -14.25 0.14
CA SER A 107 1.29 -15.50 0.56
C SER A 107 2.35 -15.32 1.65
N TYR A 108 2.98 -14.15 1.72
CA TYR A 108 3.94 -13.80 2.77
C TYR A 108 3.28 -13.45 4.12
N LEU A 109 1.95 -13.32 4.15
CA LEU A 109 1.15 -13.09 5.36
C LEU A 109 0.34 -14.35 5.73
N ASN A 110 0.93 -15.53 5.60
CA ASN A 110 0.24 -16.81 5.80
C ASN A 110 0.14 -17.26 7.25
N GLU A 111 0.56 -16.46 8.21
CA GLU A 111 0.33 -16.74 9.62
C GLU A 111 -1.16 -16.69 9.95
N ARG A 112 -1.61 -17.64 10.77
CA ARG A 112 -3.03 -17.84 11.05
C ARG A 112 -3.74 -16.57 11.51
N PHE A 113 -3.16 -15.80 12.45
CA PHE A 113 -3.79 -14.59 12.95
C PHE A 113 -3.89 -13.48 11.88
N VAL A 114 -2.95 -13.44 10.92
CA VAL A 114 -2.96 -12.47 9.81
C VAL A 114 -4.06 -12.83 8.83
N SER A 115 -4.20 -14.11 8.47
CA SER A 115 -5.29 -14.60 7.61
C SER A 115 -6.65 -14.32 8.23
N GLU A 116 -6.80 -14.56 9.52
CA GLU A 116 -8.03 -14.28 10.26
C GLU A 116 -8.36 -12.78 10.27
N ALA A 117 -7.37 -11.89 10.45
CA ALA A 117 -7.57 -10.45 10.42
C ALA A 117 -8.02 -9.92 9.05
N PHE A 118 -7.56 -10.52 7.95
CA PHE A 118 -8.05 -10.17 6.60
C PHE A 118 -9.47 -10.65 6.31
N GLN A 119 -9.95 -11.63 7.06
CA GLN A 119 -11.30 -12.19 6.90
C GLN A 119 -12.34 -11.50 7.79
N VAL A 120 -11.91 -10.78 8.81
CA VAL A 120 -12.83 -10.10 9.75
C VAL A 120 -13.36 -8.83 9.10
N THR A 121 -14.61 -8.85 8.69
CA THR A 121 -15.33 -7.72 8.08
C THR A 121 -16.03 -6.80 9.09
N GLY A 122 -15.88 -7.02 10.39
CA GLY A 122 -16.49 -6.19 11.42
C GLY A 122 -15.84 -6.37 12.79
N VAL A 123 -15.57 -5.26 13.44
CA VAL A 123 -15.19 -5.23 14.86
C VAL A 123 -16.48 -5.38 15.68
N THR A 124 -16.81 -6.57 16.10
CA THR A 124 -17.87 -6.76 17.11
C THR A 124 -17.34 -6.38 18.49
N LYS A 125 -18.14 -5.65 19.27
CA LYS A 125 -17.79 -5.22 20.64
C LYS A 125 -17.49 -6.37 21.62
N GLU A 126 -17.73 -7.61 21.22
CA GLU A 126 -17.58 -8.81 22.03
C GLU A 126 -16.11 -9.29 22.16
N ASN A 127 -15.19 -8.81 21.32
CA ASN A 127 -13.79 -9.27 21.31
C ASN A 127 -12.86 -8.49 22.26
N LYS A 128 -13.37 -7.84 23.31
CA LYS A 128 -12.53 -7.15 24.29
C LYS A 128 -11.57 -8.04 25.08
N ASP A 129 -11.80 -9.34 25.12
CA ASP A 129 -10.99 -10.28 25.89
C ASP A 129 -9.85 -10.95 25.10
N GLN A 130 -9.69 -10.67 23.80
CA GLN A 130 -8.60 -11.25 22.98
C GLN A 130 -7.28 -10.47 23.06
N ARG A 131 -6.99 -9.79 24.15
CA ARG A 131 -5.69 -9.12 24.39
C ARG A 131 -4.48 -10.07 24.33
N TYR A 132 -4.68 -11.36 24.44
CA TYR A 132 -3.62 -12.36 24.28
C TYR A 132 -2.97 -12.35 22.89
N ASN A 133 -3.69 -11.95 21.84
CA ASN A 133 -3.16 -11.87 20.48
C ASN A 133 -2.36 -10.60 20.22
N LEU A 134 -2.35 -9.65 21.15
CA LEU A 134 -1.65 -8.36 20.99
C LEU A 134 -0.22 -8.37 21.51
N LYS A 135 0.29 -9.49 22.02
CA LYS A 135 1.69 -9.58 22.45
C LYS A 135 2.62 -9.27 21.27
N THR A 136 3.63 -8.46 21.56
CA THR A 136 4.75 -8.21 20.66
C THR A 136 5.64 -9.45 20.57
N ASN A 137 6.47 -9.53 19.55
CA ASN A 137 7.54 -10.51 19.49
C ASN A 137 8.81 -9.91 20.14
N ALA A 138 9.80 -10.77 20.43
CA ALA A 138 11.04 -10.37 21.06
C ALA A 138 11.76 -9.22 20.33
N TYR A 139 11.61 -9.17 18.99
CA TYR A 139 12.18 -8.12 18.15
C TYR A 139 11.58 -6.73 18.43
N ILE A 140 10.24 -6.63 18.50
CA ILE A 140 9.55 -5.37 18.81
C ILE A 140 9.78 -4.95 20.27
N GLU A 141 9.81 -5.92 21.17
CA GLU A 141 10.13 -5.70 22.58
C GLU A 141 11.55 -5.13 22.75
N GLU A 142 12.52 -5.70 22.05
CA GLU A 142 13.91 -5.22 22.04
C GLU A 142 14.02 -3.81 21.45
N LEU A 143 13.28 -3.53 20.37
CA LEU A 143 13.29 -2.23 19.70
C LEU A 143 12.69 -1.11 20.55
N THR A 144 11.55 -1.37 21.20
CA THR A 144 10.71 -0.32 21.80
C THR A 144 10.47 -0.48 23.30
N GLY A 145 10.81 -1.63 23.88
CA GLY A 145 10.42 -1.99 25.25
C GLY A 145 8.93 -2.32 25.42
N ASN A 146 8.12 -2.27 24.36
CA ASN A 146 6.69 -2.52 24.45
C ASN A 146 6.40 -4.03 24.41
N LEU A 147 5.58 -4.50 25.34
CA LEU A 147 5.17 -5.91 25.45
C LEU A 147 3.90 -6.23 24.65
N THR A 148 3.16 -5.20 24.24
CA THR A 148 1.89 -5.35 23.52
C THR A 148 1.73 -4.31 22.43
N PHE A 149 1.07 -4.69 21.32
CA PHE A 149 0.57 -3.75 20.31
C PHE A 149 -0.67 -3.00 20.84
N TYR A 150 -0.93 -1.84 20.29
CA TYR A 150 -2.14 -1.06 20.60
C TYR A 150 -3.43 -1.72 20.12
N SER A 151 -3.37 -2.39 18.96
CA SER A 151 -4.51 -3.02 18.31
C SER A 151 -4.07 -4.14 17.37
N GLU A 152 -5.00 -5.00 17.00
CA GLU A 152 -4.78 -6.02 15.97
C GLU A 152 -4.40 -5.39 14.62
N ALA A 153 -5.03 -4.26 14.27
CA ALA A 153 -4.71 -3.53 13.05
C ALA A 153 -3.25 -3.03 13.04
N GLN A 154 -2.74 -2.50 14.16
CA GLN A 154 -1.33 -2.12 14.28
C GLN A 154 -0.42 -3.34 14.13
N LYS A 155 -0.73 -4.43 14.84
CA LYS A 155 0.02 -5.68 14.75
C LYS A 155 0.07 -6.20 13.33
N LEU A 156 -1.08 -6.22 12.64
CA LEU A 156 -1.19 -6.65 11.26
C LEU A 156 -0.32 -5.80 10.33
N CYS A 157 -0.39 -4.46 10.44
CA CYS A 157 0.41 -3.56 9.63
C CYS A 157 1.92 -3.77 9.86
N VAL A 158 2.37 -3.83 11.11
CA VAL A 158 3.79 -4.03 11.44
C VAL A 158 4.28 -5.38 10.95
N MET A 159 3.56 -6.47 11.24
CA MET A 159 3.96 -7.80 10.82
C MET A 159 3.88 -7.99 9.31
N GLY A 160 2.91 -7.35 8.65
CA GLY A 160 2.77 -7.35 7.21
C GLY A 160 3.96 -6.71 6.51
N VAL A 161 4.36 -5.53 6.97
CA VAL A 161 5.50 -4.82 6.42
C VAL A 161 6.82 -5.56 6.68
N LEU A 162 6.99 -6.13 7.89
CA LEU A 162 8.19 -6.92 8.22
C LEU A 162 8.39 -8.16 7.35
N LYS A 163 7.30 -8.74 6.85
CA LYS A 163 7.31 -9.94 6.01
C LYS A 163 7.18 -9.64 4.52
N MET A 164 6.96 -8.39 4.16
CA MET A 164 6.77 -7.98 2.77
C MET A 164 8.05 -8.22 1.96
N PRO A 165 7.97 -8.91 0.81
CA PRO A 165 9.11 -9.07 -0.07
C PRO A 165 9.56 -7.73 -0.66
N LYS A 166 10.84 -7.64 -1.03
CA LYS A 166 11.37 -6.46 -1.74
C LYS A 166 10.62 -6.22 -3.05
N GLY A 167 10.43 -4.95 -3.39
CA GLY A 167 9.70 -4.54 -4.60
C GLY A 167 8.17 -4.50 -4.47
N PHE A 168 7.63 -4.87 -3.31
CA PHE A 168 6.20 -4.76 -3.04
C PHE A 168 5.85 -3.40 -2.41
N SER A 169 4.60 -2.99 -2.58
CA SER A 169 4.03 -1.81 -1.93
C SER A 169 2.88 -2.21 -1.04
N ALA A 170 2.73 -1.52 0.09
CA ALA A 170 1.62 -1.72 1.02
C ALA A 170 0.94 -0.41 1.36
N LEU A 171 -0.39 -0.43 1.46
CA LEU A 171 -1.18 0.66 2.01
C LEU A 171 -1.64 0.30 3.43
N ALA A 172 -1.03 0.94 4.44
CA ALA A 172 -1.40 0.77 5.84
C ALA A 172 -2.32 1.91 6.28
N VAL A 173 -3.58 1.58 6.59
CA VAL A 173 -4.58 2.55 7.05
C VAL A 173 -4.85 2.33 8.52
N LEU A 174 -4.40 3.26 9.35
CA LEU A 174 -4.61 3.26 10.80
C LEU A 174 -5.21 4.60 11.24
N PRO A 175 -6.09 4.62 12.25
CA PRO A 175 -6.63 5.86 12.79
C PRO A 175 -5.53 6.76 13.40
N THR A 176 -5.86 8.02 13.63
CA THR A 176 -4.99 8.92 14.39
C THR A 176 -4.76 8.33 15.78
N GLY A 177 -3.51 8.33 16.25
CA GLY A 177 -3.14 7.65 17.50
C GLY A 177 -3.00 6.12 17.39
N GLY A 178 -3.25 5.51 16.22
CA GLY A 178 -3.14 4.06 16.01
C GLY A 178 -1.72 3.51 15.94
N GLY A 179 -0.69 4.32 16.27
CA GLY A 179 0.70 3.87 16.36
C GLY A 179 1.38 3.61 15.01
N LYS A 180 1.07 4.43 13.98
CA LYS A 180 1.68 4.34 12.63
C LYS A 180 3.21 4.40 12.65
N SER A 181 3.79 5.20 13.54
CA SER A 181 5.24 5.39 13.63
C SER A 181 6.01 4.09 13.94
N LEU A 182 5.38 3.13 14.62
CA LEU A 182 5.99 1.84 14.89
C LEU A 182 6.35 1.07 13.60
N ILE A 183 5.57 1.25 12.53
CA ILE A 183 5.82 0.60 11.24
C ILE A 183 7.18 1.05 10.67
N THR A 184 7.40 2.36 10.58
CA THR A 184 8.63 2.93 10.02
C THR A 184 9.84 2.69 10.92
N GLN A 185 9.66 2.79 12.23
CA GLN A 185 10.70 2.51 13.22
C GLN A 185 11.15 1.05 13.17
N THR A 186 10.22 0.13 13.01
CA THR A 186 10.51 -1.31 12.91
C THR A 186 11.30 -1.63 11.65
N LEU A 187 10.96 -1.01 10.52
CA LEU A 187 11.72 -1.16 9.27
C LEU A 187 13.14 -0.63 9.41
N ALA A 188 13.30 0.59 9.91
CA ALA A 188 14.62 1.20 10.09
C ALA A 188 15.55 0.37 10.98
N TYR A 189 14.99 -0.36 11.95
CA TYR A 189 15.76 -1.25 12.81
C TYR A 189 16.08 -2.60 12.15
N LYS A 190 15.12 -3.16 11.40
CA LYS A 190 15.27 -4.49 10.81
C LYS A 190 16.22 -4.48 9.61
N GLU A 191 16.08 -3.49 8.74
CA GLU A 191 16.85 -3.45 7.49
C GLU A 191 18.24 -2.85 7.73
N ASP A 192 19.22 -3.37 7.01
CA ASP A 192 20.58 -2.81 7.05
C ASP A 192 20.71 -1.51 6.26
N GLY A 193 19.68 -1.15 5.50
CA GLY A 193 19.60 0.04 4.67
C GLY A 193 19.03 1.28 5.36
N LEU A 194 18.85 2.33 4.57
CA LEU A 194 18.22 3.58 4.94
C LEU A 194 16.69 3.49 4.75
N THR A 195 15.93 3.78 5.79
CA THR A 195 14.48 3.99 5.69
C THR A 195 14.18 5.48 5.53
N ILE A 196 13.52 5.88 4.45
CA ILE A 196 13.07 7.25 4.22
C ILE A 196 11.58 7.37 4.51
N VAL A 197 11.22 8.34 5.36
CA VAL A 197 9.84 8.66 5.72
C VAL A 197 9.49 10.04 5.16
N ILE A 198 8.65 10.07 4.15
CA ILE A 198 8.19 11.33 3.56
C ILE A 198 6.99 11.83 4.36
N VAL A 199 7.11 13.03 4.92
CA VAL A 199 6.08 13.67 5.75
C VAL A 199 5.65 15.01 5.14
N PRO A 200 4.40 15.44 5.31
CA PRO A 200 3.87 16.60 4.61
C PRO A 200 4.48 17.93 5.03
N THR A 201 5.07 18.04 6.22
CA THR A 201 5.63 19.31 6.72
C THR A 201 6.96 19.12 7.44
N ILE A 202 7.78 20.18 7.44
CA ILE A 202 9.06 20.24 8.14
C ILE A 202 8.87 20.04 9.65
N SER A 203 7.89 20.70 10.25
CA SER A 203 7.59 20.56 11.68
C SER A 203 7.31 19.11 12.06
N LEU A 204 6.54 18.40 11.22
CA LEU A 204 6.25 17.00 11.46
C LEU A 204 7.51 16.12 11.31
N ALA A 205 8.43 16.46 10.39
CA ALA A 205 9.70 15.75 10.26
C ALA A 205 10.54 15.84 11.54
N ILE A 206 10.65 17.04 12.12
CA ILE A 206 11.36 17.28 13.36
C ILE A 206 10.70 16.57 14.55
N ASP A 207 9.37 16.65 14.66
CA ASP A 207 8.63 15.98 15.73
C ASP A 207 8.78 14.45 15.66
N GLN A 208 8.75 13.90 14.44
CA GLN A 208 8.95 12.47 14.21
C GLN A 208 10.39 12.02 14.53
N GLU A 209 11.39 12.83 14.20
CA GLU A 209 12.79 12.56 14.57
C GLU A 209 12.95 12.50 16.09
N ILE A 210 12.43 13.50 16.80
CA ILE A 210 12.50 13.55 18.30
C ILE A 210 11.77 12.35 18.88
N SER A 211 10.59 12.05 18.37
CA SER A 211 9.80 10.91 18.82
C SER A 211 10.52 9.57 18.58
N ALA A 212 11.13 9.40 17.40
CA ALA A 212 11.87 8.20 17.07
C ALA A 212 13.12 8.02 17.95
N LYS A 213 13.88 9.09 18.18
CA LYS A 213 15.06 9.07 19.09
C LYS A 213 14.71 8.67 20.53
N ASN A 214 13.50 9.03 20.97
CA ASN A 214 13.02 8.68 22.31
C ASN A 214 12.41 7.27 22.39
N ALA A 215 11.85 6.77 21.28
CA ALA A 215 11.13 5.50 21.26
C ALA A 215 12.01 4.30 20.90
N ILE A 216 13.07 4.51 20.12
CA ILE A 216 13.93 3.43 19.64
C ILE A 216 15.13 3.27 20.60
N CYS A 217 15.10 2.22 21.41
CA CYS A 217 16.14 1.98 22.40
C CYS A 217 17.49 1.53 21.82
N ARG A 218 17.50 1.05 20.56
CA ARG A 218 18.67 0.40 19.94
C ARG A 218 19.36 1.20 18.87
N LEU A 219 18.70 2.19 18.24
CA LEU A 219 19.35 3.10 17.32
C LEU A 219 19.97 4.27 18.09
N THR A 220 21.16 4.67 17.68
CA THR A 220 21.80 5.85 18.25
C THR A 220 21.15 7.13 17.69
N THR A 221 21.25 8.21 18.42
CA THR A 221 20.76 9.52 17.97
C THR A 221 21.45 10.01 16.69
N GLN A 222 22.60 9.43 16.34
CA GLN A 222 23.39 9.75 15.15
C GLN A 222 22.96 8.98 13.90
N GLU A 223 22.01 8.06 14.02
CA GLU A 223 21.47 7.27 12.91
C GLU A 223 20.08 7.74 12.46
N ILE A 224 19.46 8.68 13.21
CA ILE A 224 18.10 9.18 12.97
C ILE A 224 18.18 10.68 12.68
N PHE A 225 17.64 11.08 11.53
CA PHE A 225 17.71 12.46 11.03
C PHE A 225 16.35 12.98 10.59
N SER A 226 16.17 14.31 10.65
CA SER A 226 15.20 15.04 9.84
C SER A 226 15.93 16.06 8.98
N TYR A 227 15.45 16.23 7.74
CA TYR A 227 15.99 17.21 6.82
C TYR A 227 14.93 18.25 6.43
N SER A 228 15.33 19.53 6.52
CA SER A 228 14.56 20.65 6.00
C SER A 228 15.45 21.51 5.11
N SER A 229 14.90 22.05 4.00
CA SER A 229 15.63 22.97 3.15
C SER A 229 16.03 24.22 3.94
N GLY A 230 17.33 24.49 4.03
CA GLY A 230 17.90 25.61 4.79
C GLY A 230 18.39 25.25 6.19
N ALA A 231 18.33 23.99 6.60
CA ALA A 231 19.00 23.54 7.82
C ALA A 231 20.49 23.29 7.56
N ASP A 232 21.34 23.63 8.52
CA ASP A 232 22.81 23.48 8.43
C ASP A 232 23.29 22.01 8.52
N ASN A 233 22.35 21.05 8.62
CA ASN A 233 22.66 19.62 8.79
C ASN A 233 22.67 18.82 7.48
N GLY A 234 22.46 19.46 6.32
CA GLY A 234 22.38 18.79 5.03
C GLY A 234 23.62 17.95 4.71
N ASP A 235 24.81 18.56 4.83
CA ASP A 235 26.08 17.90 4.55
C ASP A 235 26.34 16.73 5.51
N LEU A 236 25.95 16.87 6.78
CA LEU A 236 26.05 15.79 7.76
C LEU A 236 25.21 14.58 7.35
N ILE A 237 23.96 14.81 6.92
CA ILE A 237 23.05 13.76 6.51
C ILE A 237 23.55 13.09 5.23
N ILE A 238 23.96 13.88 4.22
CA ILE A 238 24.54 13.36 2.98
C ILE A 238 25.74 12.46 3.27
N ASN A 239 26.65 12.92 4.11
CA ASN A 239 27.82 12.11 4.52
C ASN A 239 27.41 10.83 5.27
N SER A 240 26.40 10.91 6.13
CA SER A 240 25.91 9.75 6.87
C SER A 240 25.24 8.71 5.93
N ILE A 241 24.56 9.16 4.88
CA ILE A 241 23.99 8.28 3.85
C ILE A 241 25.13 7.62 3.05
N LYS A 242 26.11 8.40 2.57
CA LYS A 242 27.27 7.90 1.80
C LYS A 242 28.09 6.90 2.60
N ASN A 243 28.25 7.12 3.89
CA ASN A 243 28.97 6.23 4.81
C ASN A 243 28.12 5.05 5.32
N LYS A 244 26.86 4.92 4.86
CA LYS A 244 25.92 3.88 5.28
C LYS A 244 25.67 3.84 6.79
N SER A 245 25.71 5.00 7.45
CA SER A 245 25.44 5.12 8.89
C SER A 245 24.03 5.64 9.22
N ALA A 246 23.37 6.30 8.25
CA ALA A 246 21.99 6.76 8.43
C ALA A 246 21.00 5.59 8.32
N LYS A 247 20.11 5.44 9.31
CA LYS A 247 19.10 4.36 9.36
C LYS A 247 17.68 4.87 9.10
N LEU A 248 17.37 6.08 9.58
CA LEU A 248 16.03 6.63 9.49
C LEU A 248 16.11 8.13 9.16
N LEU A 249 15.45 8.52 8.08
CA LEU A 249 15.40 9.90 7.62
C LEU A 249 13.95 10.35 7.43
N PHE A 250 13.57 11.43 8.12
CA PHE A 250 12.31 12.13 7.91
C PHE A 250 12.54 13.35 7.02
N ILE A 251 11.75 13.48 5.94
CA ILE A 251 11.94 14.55 4.95
C ILE A 251 10.60 14.99 4.37
N SER A 252 10.48 16.28 4.02
CA SER A 252 9.32 16.74 3.25
C SER A 252 9.51 16.52 1.75
N PRO A 253 8.41 16.40 0.96
CA PRO A 253 8.52 16.25 -0.50
C PRO A 253 9.27 17.39 -1.16
N GLU A 254 9.06 18.63 -0.70
CA GLU A 254 9.71 19.81 -1.24
C GLU A 254 11.22 19.81 -0.97
N ALA A 255 11.63 19.37 0.20
CA ALA A 255 13.03 19.31 0.57
C ALA A 255 13.77 18.24 -0.26
N LEU A 256 13.12 17.14 -0.55
CA LEU A 256 13.65 16.07 -1.40
C LEU A 256 13.84 16.52 -2.85
N ILE A 257 12.90 17.30 -3.41
CA ILE A 257 12.92 17.70 -4.83
C ILE A 257 13.82 18.92 -5.06
N LYS A 258 13.89 19.86 -4.11
CA LYS A 258 14.59 21.15 -4.30
C LYS A 258 16.10 21.06 -4.15
N ASN A 259 16.63 20.04 -3.51
CA ASN A 259 18.05 19.87 -3.30
C ASN A 259 18.60 18.74 -4.20
N GLU A 260 19.25 19.11 -5.30
CA GLU A 260 19.78 18.16 -6.27
C GLU A 260 20.86 17.23 -5.67
N ASP A 261 21.73 17.74 -4.79
CA ASP A 261 22.77 16.92 -4.15
C ASP A 261 22.14 15.85 -3.25
N PHE A 262 21.05 16.22 -2.59
CA PHE A 262 20.30 15.29 -1.75
C PHE A 262 19.57 14.23 -2.57
N ALA A 263 18.88 14.64 -3.63
CA ALA A 263 18.19 13.74 -4.55
C ALA A 263 19.17 12.74 -5.20
N ASN A 264 20.33 13.24 -5.67
CA ASN A 264 21.38 12.40 -6.25
C ASN A 264 21.95 11.42 -5.21
N THR A 265 22.19 11.85 -3.98
CA THR A 265 22.68 10.97 -2.91
C THR A 265 21.70 9.84 -2.59
N ILE A 266 20.40 10.13 -2.60
CA ILE A 266 19.36 9.11 -2.39
C ILE A 266 19.31 8.16 -3.59
N ALA A 267 19.40 8.66 -4.82
CA ALA A 267 19.45 7.82 -6.02
C ALA A 267 20.67 6.86 -5.99
N GLU A 268 21.86 7.39 -5.68
CA GLU A 268 23.08 6.60 -5.50
C GLU A 268 22.91 5.52 -4.40
N ALA A 269 22.28 5.87 -3.28
CA ALA A 269 22.01 4.94 -2.20
C ALA A 269 21.05 3.81 -2.63
N ASN A 270 20.04 4.14 -3.43
CA ASN A 270 19.11 3.15 -4.00
C ASN A 270 19.82 2.21 -4.99
N GLU A 271 20.62 2.75 -5.91
CA GLU A 271 21.42 1.94 -6.85
C GLU A 271 22.41 1.01 -6.12
N ALA A 272 22.96 1.46 -5.01
CA ALA A 272 23.84 0.68 -4.15
C ALA A 272 23.11 -0.35 -3.27
N GLY A 273 21.78 -0.44 -3.36
CA GLY A 273 20.96 -1.33 -2.55
C GLY A 273 20.95 -0.98 -1.06
N TYR A 274 21.16 0.29 -0.74
CA TYR A 274 21.13 0.81 0.63
C TYR A 274 19.80 1.47 1.00
N LEU A 275 18.89 1.62 0.06
CA LEU A 275 17.52 2.12 0.28
C LEU A 275 16.51 0.98 0.27
#